data_1dd53cfd5dbcbc68a472b983caaecd39
#
_entry.id   1dd53cfd5dbcbc68a472b983caaecd39
#
_cell.length_a   1.000
_cell.length_b   1.000
_cell.length_c   1.000
_cell.angle_alpha   90.00
_cell.angle_beta   90.00
_cell.angle_gamma   90.00
#
_symmetry.space_group_name_H-M   'P 1'
#
loop_
_entity.id
_entity.type
_entity.pdbx_description
1 polymer ?
#
loop_
_entity_poly.entity_id
_entity_poly.type
_entity_poly.pdbx_seq_one_letter_code
_entity_poly.pdbx_strand_id
1 'polypeptide(L)'
;MDLEFINYKITWDAVELENEAKIPDSLKHHLEKIYRELENPKAKTIDKIQKLIKQYPRNIQLRNYLSSTYALLGNTEKARAVNDSILKKHPDYLFAKINKASQYAEDGQFEKMKELLGKGFDLKQLYPDRDTFHVSEFMSMQNMAVKYFANTDDFEQAEKRLAIMRDVDEDSPQYQRSQIELSVILMDKAKRRYEEEEKQRIQPTNQFQPSEKSKPGEFNYNETKNLYIYADDIPLETIDSLLALDRTKIIEDLENVLKDSYYNYKKGNDGFAPVHAYFLLGELEAEESLPVVFEMMQQGEDYFEDVFSDIFTEAGWMPLMRMGKNQLNELENYLKLPGLNTYFRSVANDTLVQIIHHYPEKKEEVITIFENMLTFLVDAEVKDNVIDTEFGGFFISDLIDLKLEQFLRKIKILFEKGYVNPFICGVYEEVEKDIKKPKDIFYGKRELLGLIDFYNDFFSPQEEYPDSNDDIFLPDNYIPQEEFVRRSHKKIGRNDPCPCNSGKKFKKCCLGKGIYD
;
A
#
# COMPACT_ATOMS: atom_id res chain seq x y z
N MET A 1 24.20 -14.76 -10.69
CA MET A 1 23.03 -15.25 -9.91
C MET A 1 22.95 -16.74 -10.19
N ASP A 2 23.08 -17.59 -9.17
CA ASP A 2 23.07 -19.02 -9.38
C ASP A 2 21.67 -19.49 -9.78
N LEU A 3 21.52 -19.92 -11.04
CA LEU A 3 20.32 -20.58 -11.54
C LEU A 3 20.26 -22.03 -10.99
N GLU A 4 20.41 -22.20 -9.69
CA GLU A 4 20.46 -23.51 -9.02
C GLU A 4 19.24 -24.42 -9.27
N PHE A 5 18.19 -23.87 -9.87
CA PHE A 5 16.95 -24.61 -10.17
C PHE A 5 16.87 -25.14 -11.62
N ILE A 6 17.76 -24.69 -12.52
CA ILE A 6 17.70 -25.08 -13.94
C ILE A 6 18.89 -26.01 -14.23
N ASN A 7 18.60 -27.29 -14.31
CA ASN A 7 19.60 -28.33 -14.63
C ASN A 7 19.50 -28.84 -16.08
N TYR A 8 19.00 -27.97 -16.99
CA TYR A 8 18.85 -28.23 -18.41
C TYR A 8 19.22 -26.99 -19.25
N LYS A 9 19.49 -27.22 -20.54
CA LYS A 9 19.83 -26.15 -21.48
C LYS A 9 18.59 -25.48 -22.04
N ILE A 10 18.57 -24.14 -22.07
CA ILE A 10 17.59 -23.36 -22.78
C ILE A 10 18.17 -22.98 -24.16
N THR A 11 17.39 -23.13 -25.22
CA THR A 11 17.81 -22.81 -26.60
C THR A 11 16.77 -21.87 -27.25
N TRP A 12 17.25 -20.99 -28.10
CA TRP A 12 16.44 -20.19 -29.03
C TRP A 12 16.34 -20.82 -30.41
N ASP A 13 16.93 -22.01 -30.60
CA ASP A 13 16.94 -22.71 -31.87
C ASP A 13 15.62 -23.46 -32.08
N ALA A 14 14.83 -23.02 -33.07
CA ALA A 14 13.55 -23.63 -33.41
C ALA A 14 13.66 -25.08 -33.88
N VAL A 15 14.85 -25.58 -34.24
CA VAL A 15 15.08 -26.98 -34.68
C VAL A 15 14.64 -27.99 -33.62
N GLU A 16 14.77 -27.66 -32.35
CA GLU A 16 14.31 -28.54 -31.25
C GLU A 16 12.79 -28.76 -31.29
N LEU A 17 12.02 -27.67 -31.46
CA LEU A 17 10.55 -27.74 -31.61
C LEU A 17 10.15 -28.43 -32.93
N GLU A 18 10.87 -28.16 -34.00
CA GLU A 18 10.62 -28.74 -35.31
C GLU A 18 10.83 -30.23 -35.35
N ASN A 19 11.90 -30.73 -34.70
CA ASN A 19 12.23 -32.17 -34.61
C ASN A 19 11.14 -32.94 -33.86
N GLU A 20 10.61 -32.40 -32.77
CA GLU A 20 9.51 -33.01 -32.02
C GLU A 20 8.22 -33.08 -32.84
N ALA A 21 7.87 -31.98 -33.51
CA ALA A 21 6.63 -31.88 -34.25
C ALA A 21 6.69 -32.50 -35.66
N LYS A 22 7.90 -32.93 -36.14
CA LYS A 22 8.14 -33.40 -37.52
C LYS A 22 7.50 -32.46 -38.58
N ILE A 23 7.85 -31.18 -38.45
CA ILE A 23 7.24 -30.13 -39.30
C ILE A 23 7.81 -30.16 -40.71
N PRO A 24 6.98 -30.37 -41.74
CA PRO A 24 7.45 -30.29 -43.12
C PRO A 24 7.91 -28.88 -43.48
N ASP A 25 9.00 -28.75 -44.27
CA ASP A 25 9.51 -27.42 -44.68
C ASP A 25 8.45 -26.57 -45.39
N SER A 26 7.55 -27.19 -46.15
CA SER A 26 6.41 -26.50 -46.79
C SER A 26 5.45 -25.87 -45.81
N LEU A 27 5.43 -26.29 -44.53
CA LEU A 27 4.55 -25.77 -43.50
C LEU A 27 5.23 -24.69 -42.63
N LYS A 28 6.56 -24.69 -42.51
CA LYS A 28 7.29 -23.78 -41.62
C LYS A 28 6.92 -22.31 -41.84
N HIS A 29 6.98 -21.84 -43.06
CA HIS A 29 6.62 -20.45 -43.42
C HIS A 29 5.17 -20.09 -43.04
N HIS A 30 4.24 -21.04 -43.18
CA HIS A 30 2.85 -20.82 -42.79
C HIS A 30 2.70 -20.72 -41.26
N LEU A 31 3.43 -21.54 -40.51
CA LEU A 31 3.41 -21.49 -39.04
C LEU A 31 3.94 -20.15 -38.50
N GLU A 32 5.07 -19.68 -39.04
CA GLU A 32 5.62 -18.36 -38.66
C GLU A 32 4.60 -17.24 -38.94
N LYS A 33 3.95 -17.27 -40.10
CA LYS A 33 2.97 -16.26 -40.45
C LYS A 33 1.77 -16.29 -39.52
N ILE A 34 1.26 -17.46 -39.16
CA ILE A 34 0.16 -17.60 -38.19
C ILE A 34 0.62 -17.13 -36.82
N TYR A 35 1.82 -17.50 -36.38
CA TYR A 35 2.35 -17.08 -35.09
C TYR A 35 2.35 -15.57 -34.94
N ARG A 36 2.80 -14.83 -35.95
CA ARG A 36 2.71 -13.36 -35.96
C ARG A 36 1.25 -12.85 -35.96
N GLU A 37 0.32 -13.55 -36.64
CA GLU A 37 -1.09 -13.20 -36.61
C GLU A 37 -1.75 -13.44 -35.22
N LEU A 38 -1.17 -14.28 -34.35
CA LEU A 38 -1.67 -14.50 -32.98
C LEU A 38 -1.48 -13.31 -32.05
N GLU A 39 -0.62 -12.36 -32.37
CA GLU A 39 -0.50 -11.10 -31.62
C GLU A 39 -1.80 -10.27 -31.69
N ASN A 40 -2.49 -10.30 -32.82
CA ASN A 40 -3.79 -9.64 -33.01
C ASN A 40 -4.69 -10.48 -33.96
N PRO A 41 -5.23 -11.62 -33.49
CA PRO A 41 -5.94 -12.55 -34.33
C PRO A 41 -7.31 -11.98 -34.76
N LYS A 42 -7.73 -12.37 -35.95
CA LYS A 42 -9.05 -12.01 -36.52
C LYS A 42 -9.83 -13.28 -36.84
N ALA A 43 -11.15 -13.20 -37.04
CA ALA A 43 -11.96 -14.35 -37.40
C ALA A 43 -11.41 -15.10 -38.63
N LYS A 44 -10.89 -14.38 -39.63
CA LYS A 44 -10.23 -14.97 -40.82
C LYS A 44 -8.98 -15.80 -40.50
N THR A 45 -8.32 -15.59 -39.34
CA THR A 45 -7.17 -16.40 -38.93
C THR A 45 -7.61 -17.82 -38.61
N ILE A 46 -8.81 -18.01 -38.03
CA ILE A 46 -9.42 -19.34 -37.83
C ILE A 46 -9.55 -20.10 -39.13
N ASP A 47 -10.12 -19.47 -40.20
CA ASP A 47 -10.32 -20.10 -41.48
C ASP A 47 -9.01 -20.52 -42.13
N LYS A 48 -7.97 -19.69 -42.00
CA LYS A 48 -6.61 -20.02 -42.47
C LYS A 48 -6.04 -21.26 -41.77
N ILE A 49 -6.12 -21.28 -40.42
CA ILE A 49 -5.62 -22.42 -39.64
C ILE A 49 -6.40 -23.68 -39.98
N GLN A 50 -7.71 -23.60 -40.10
CA GLN A 50 -8.54 -24.76 -40.46
C GLN A 50 -8.24 -25.31 -41.84
N LYS A 51 -7.94 -24.45 -42.85
CA LYS A 51 -7.48 -24.88 -44.17
C LYS A 51 -6.13 -25.62 -44.05
N LEU A 52 -5.19 -25.11 -43.27
CA LEU A 52 -3.90 -25.78 -43.08
C LEU A 52 -4.05 -27.10 -42.30
N ILE A 53 -4.96 -27.19 -41.34
CA ILE A 53 -5.25 -28.47 -40.64
C ILE A 53 -5.77 -29.52 -41.63
N LYS A 54 -6.57 -29.14 -42.64
CA LYS A 54 -7.02 -30.08 -43.67
C LYS A 54 -5.87 -30.57 -44.55
N GLN A 55 -4.87 -29.69 -44.83
CA GLN A 55 -3.70 -30.05 -45.60
C GLN A 55 -2.66 -30.85 -44.79
N TYR A 56 -2.53 -30.52 -43.53
CA TYR A 56 -1.55 -31.12 -42.60
C TYR A 56 -2.24 -31.70 -41.35
N PRO A 57 -3.08 -32.75 -41.48
CA PRO A 57 -3.98 -33.21 -40.43
C PRO A 57 -3.25 -33.82 -39.19
N ARG A 58 -1.97 -34.17 -39.34
CA ARG A 58 -1.15 -34.75 -38.27
C ARG A 58 -0.36 -33.70 -37.50
N ASN A 59 -0.33 -32.43 -37.96
CA ASN A 59 0.42 -31.38 -37.27
C ASN A 59 -0.33 -30.90 -36.03
N ILE A 60 0.27 -31.07 -34.86
CA ILE A 60 -0.29 -30.72 -33.54
C ILE A 60 -0.29 -29.22 -33.36
N GLN A 61 0.78 -28.53 -33.78
CA GLN A 61 0.99 -27.09 -33.56
C GLN A 61 -0.11 -26.26 -34.19
N LEU A 62 -0.61 -26.63 -35.40
CA LEU A 62 -1.75 -25.97 -36.03
C LEU A 62 -3.03 -26.08 -35.18
N ARG A 63 -3.25 -27.22 -34.52
CA ARG A 63 -4.38 -27.39 -33.60
C ARG A 63 -4.20 -26.57 -32.35
N ASN A 64 -2.98 -26.47 -31.83
CA ASN A 64 -2.66 -25.60 -30.70
C ASN A 64 -2.92 -24.13 -31.07
N TYR A 65 -2.45 -23.67 -32.22
CA TYR A 65 -2.74 -22.32 -32.72
C TYR A 65 -4.24 -22.07 -32.89
N LEU A 66 -5.01 -23.07 -33.31
CA LEU A 66 -6.48 -22.95 -33.39
C LEU A 66 -7.10 -22.76 -32.03
N SER A 67 -6.66 -23.52 -31.02
CA SER A 67 -7.11 -23.38 -29.64
C SER A 67 -6.80 -21.97 -29.11
N SER A 68 -5.55 -21.53 -29.25
CA SER A 68 -5.12 -20.17 -28.83
C SER A 68 -5.89 -19.07 -29.56
N THR A 69 -6.13 -19.22 -30.87
CA THR A 69 -6.92 -18.25 -31.63
C THR A 69 -8.35 -18.14 -31.12
N TYR A 70 -8.99 -19.27 -30.78
CA TYR A 70 -10.33 -19.24 -30.20
C TYR A 70 -10.34 -18.56 -28.83
N ALA A 71 -9.34 -18.82 -27.98
CA ALA A 71 -9.21 -18.19 -26.67
C ALA A 71 -9.04 -16.67 -26.79
N LEU A 72 -8.11 -16.21 -27.64
CA LEU A 72 -7.84 -14.79 -27.89
C LEU A 72 -9.03 -14.03 -28.50
N LEU A 73 -9.93 -14.72 -29.19
CA LEU A 73 -11.17 -14.15 -29.72
C LEU A 73 -12.38 -14.35 -28.78
N GLY A 74 -12.17 -14.72 -27.51
CA GLY A 74 -13.20 -14.87 -26.50
C GLY A 74 -14.07 -16.13 -26.63
N ASN A 75 -13.74 -17.05 -27.56
CA ASN A 75 -14.51 -18.29 -27.74
C ASN A 75 -13.96 -19.43 -26.88
N THR A 76 -14.12 -19.31 -25.58
CA THR A 76 -13.54 -20.20 -24.56
C THR A 76 -13.98 -21.65 -24.72
N GLU A 77 -15.26 -21.91 -25.04
CA GLU A 77 -15.77 -23.28 -25.22
C GLU A 77 -15.04 -24.00 -26.36
N LYS A 78 -14.91 -23.36 -27.52
CA LYS A 78 -14.19 -23.97 -28.64
C LYS A 78 -12.72 -24.13 -28.38
N ALA A 79 -12.09 -23.17 -27.69
CA ALA A 79 -10.71 -23.28 -27.29
C ALA A 79 -10.47 -24.51 -26.41
N ARG A 80 -11.29 -24.67 -25.36
CA ARG A 80 -11.25 -25.82 -24.44
C ARG A 80 -11.49 -27.15 -25.17
N ALA A 81 -12.51 -27.24 -26.03
CA ALA A 81 -12.81 -28.44 -26.79
C ALA A 81 -11.67 -28.88 -27.73
N VAL A 82 -11.02 -27.92 -28.42
CA VAL A 82 -9.87 -28.20 -29.28
C VAL A 82 -8.68 -28.69 -28.43
N ASN A 83 -8.39 -28.02 -27.30
CA ASN A 83 -7.30 -28.38 -26.42
C ASN A 83 -7.50 -29.78 -25.80
N ASP A 84 -8.70 -30.10 -25.31
CA ASP A 84 -9.02 -31.41 -24.75
C ASP A 84 -8.87 -32.53 -25.82
N SER A 85 -9.22 -32.22 -27.08
CA SER A 85 -8.98 -33.15 -28.20
C SER A 85 -7.49 -33.38 -28.47
N ILE A 86 -6.63 -32.35 -28.26
CA ILE A 86 -5.18 -32.49 -28.36
C ILE A 86 -4.66 -33.39 -27.24
N LEU A 87 -5.00 -33.08 -25.98
CA LEU A 87 -4.53 -33.82 -24.82
C LEU A 87 -4.95 -35.30 -24.85
N LYS A 88 -6.17 -35.59 -25.32
CA LYS A 88 -6.66 -36.97 -25.46
C LYS A 88 -5.79 -37.80 -26.41
N LYS A 89 -5.21 -37.17 -27.46
CA LYS A 89 -4.39 -37.86 -28.49
C LYS A 89 -2.90 -37.76 -28.21
N HIS A 90 -2.50 -36.71 -27.56
CA HIS A 90 -1.10 -36.32 -27.31
C HIS A 90 -0.98 -35.83 -25.86
N PRO A 91 -1.08 -36.72 -24.85
CA PRO A 91 -1.10 -36.36 -23.45
C PRO A 91 0.20 -35.68 -22.98
N ASP A 92 1.31 -35.88 -23.70
CA ASP A 92 2.62 -35.33 -23.36
C ASP A 92 2.95 -34.02 -24.11
N TYR A 93 2.00 -33.48 -24.90
CA TYR A 93 2.24 -32.22 -25.60
C TYR A 93 2.18 -31.03 -24.65
N LEU A 94 3.33 -30.41 -24.39
CA LEU A 94 3.50 -29.37 -23.36
C LEU A 94 2.51 -28.19 -23.50
N PHE A 95 2.41 -27.61 -24.70
CA PHE A 95 1.55 -26.42 -24.88
C PHE A 95 0.06 -26.71 -24.65
N ALA A 96 -0.38 -27.95 -24.88
CA ALA A 96 -1.74 -28.32 -24.50
C ALA A 96 -1.90 -28.51 -22.99
N LYS A 97 -0.86 -29.01 -22.29
CA LYS A 97 -0.83 -29.03 -20.81
C LYS A 97 -0.86 -27.60 -20.25
N ILE A 98 -0.06 -26.69 -20.81
CA ILE A 98 -0.04 -25.26 -20.42
C ILE A 98 -1.44 -24.62 -20.60
N ASN A 99 -2.05 -24.81 -21.77
CA ASN A 99 -3.41 -24.30 -22.03
C ASN A 99 -4.44 -24.89 -21.05
N LYS A 100 -4.31 -26.17 -20.69
CA LYS A 100 -5.20 -26.80 -19.69
C LYS A 100 -4.93 -26.28 -18.28
N ALA A 101 -3.69 -26.05 -17.92
CA ALA A 101 -3.30 -25.44 -16.67
C ALA A 101 -3.85 -24.01 -16.54
N SER A 102 -3.80 -23.21 -17.62
CA SER A 102 -4.42 -21.89 -17.66
C SER A 102 -5.93 -21.98 -17.41
N GLN A 103 -6.63 -22.94 -18.04
CA GLN A 103 -8.06 -23.17 -17.78
C GLN A 103 -8.34 -23.52 -16.31
N TYR A 104 -7.49 -24.36 -15.70
CA TYR A 104 -7.63 -24.69 -14.29
C TYR A 104 -7.40 -23.47 -13.39
N ALA A 105 -6.45 -22.59 -13.74
CA ALA A 105 -6.23 -21.34 -13.01
C ALA A 105 -7.44 -20.39 -13.13
N GLU A 106 -8.02 -20.23 -14.33
CA GLU A 106 -9.25 -19.45 -14.57
C GLU A 106 -10.43 -19.97 -13.75
N ASP A 107 -10.53 -21.30 -13.61
CA ASP A 107 -11.58 -21.97 -12.84
C ASP A 107 -11.25 -22.07 -11.32
N GLY A 108 -10.16 -21.46 -10.82
CA GLY A 108 -9.68 -21.51 -9.42
C GLY A 108 -9.19 -22.90 -8.95
N GLN A 109 -8.92 -23.82 -9.90
CA GLN A 109 -8.55 -25.22 -9.62
C GLN A 109 -7.02 -25.40 -9.56
N PHE A 110 -6.35 -24.65 -8.67
CA PHE A 110 -4.88 -24.59 -8.59
C PHE A 110 -4.22 -25.94 -8.27
N GLU A 111 -4.83 -26.80 -7.47
CA GLU A 111 -4.29 -28.14 -7.20
C GLU A 111 -4.25 -29.00 -8.46
N LYS A 112 -5.27 -28.94 -9.33
CA LYS A 112 -5.26 -29.66 -10.60
C LYS A 112 -4.20 -29.12 -11.57
N MET A 113 -3.97 -27.81 -11.53
CA MET A 113 -2.90 -27.16 -12.28
C MET A 113 -1.53 -27.71 -11.86
N LYS A 114 -1.29 -27.81 -10.55
CA LYS A 114 -0.07 -28.35 -9.96
C LYS A 114 0.10 -29.86 -10.24
N GLU A 115 -0.97 -30.63 -10.17
CA GLU A 115 -0.94 -32.05 -10.53
C GLU A 115 -0.56 -32.24 -12.01
N LEU A 116 -1.08 -31.40 -12.92
CA LEU A 116 -0.82 -31.48 -14.35
C LEU A 116 0.60 -31.08 -14.74
N LEU A 117 1.17 -30.05 -14.11
CA LEU A 117 2.47 -29.46 -14.45
C LEU A 117 3.61 -29.89 -13.51
N GLY A 118 3.30 -30.65 -12.45
CA GLY A 118 4.25 -31.07 -11.43
C GLY A 118 4.45 -30.03 -10.33
N LYS A 119 4.85 -30.51 -9.14
CA LYS A 119 4.96 -29.68 -7.92
C LYS A 119 5.95 -28.52 -8.03
N GLY A 120 7.00 -28.67 -8.84
CA GLY A 120 8.04 -27.67 -9.01
C GLY A 120 7.85 -26.74 -10.19
N PHE A 121 6.86 -26.97 -11.03
CA PHE A 121 6.71 -26.27 -12.33
C PHE A 121 8.04 -26.30 -13.12
N ASP A 122 8.62 -27.49 -13.23
CA ASP A 122 9.93 -27.72 -13.83
C ASP A 122 9.82 -28.65 -15.04
N LEU A 123 10.38 -28.22 -16.18
CA LEU A 123 10.33 -28.96 -17.43
C LEU A 123 11.08 -30.30 -17.33
N LYS A 124 12.17 -30.35 -16.59
CA LYS A 124 12.95 -31.60 -16.42
C LYS A 124 12.20 -32.65 -15.58
N GLN A 125 11.40 -32.22 -14.60
CA GLN A 125 10.51 -33.12 -13.86
C GLN A 125 9.39 -33.67 -14.75
N LEU A 126 8.90 -32.88 -15.68
CA LEU A 126 7.82 -33.27 -16.59
C LEU A 126 8.34 -34.15 -17.74
N TYR A 127 9.59 -33.93 -18.18
CA TYR A 127 10.27 -34.59 -19.29
C TYR A 127 11.69 -35.04 -18.88
N PRO A 128 11.83 -36.09 -18.08
CA PRO A 128 13.10 -36.49 -17.49
C PRO A 128 14.18 -36.84 -18.53
N ASP A 129 13.80 -37.32 -19.69
CA ASP A 129 14.68 -37.74 -20.76
C ASP A 129 15.17 -36.59 -21.68
N ARG A 130 14.69 -35.35 -21.45
CA ARG A 130 15.11 -34.18 -22.24
C ARG A 130 16.08 -33.31 -21.44
N ASP A 131 17.19 -32.91 -22.07
CA ASP A 131 18.22 -32.04 -21.48
C ASP A 131 18.23 -30.65 -22.13
N THR A 132 17.39 -30.41 -23.15
CA THR A 132 17.30 -29.14 -23.86
C THR A 132 15.83 -28.78 -24.08
N PHE A 133 15.47 -27.54 -23.80
CA PHE A 133 14.13 -26.99 -24.01
C PHE A 133 14.22 -25.68 -24.77
N HIS A 134 13.24 -25.43 -25.62
CA HIS A 134 13.13 -24.13 -26.30
C HIS A 134 12.68 -23.04 -25.31
N VAL A 135 13.18 -21.81 -25.51
CA VAL A 135 12.84 -20.66 -24.64
C VAL A 135 11.33 -20.48 -24.46
N SER A 136 10.51 -20.68 -25.50
CA SER A 136 9.05 -20.57 -25.39
C SER A 136 8.41 -21.63 -24.48
N GLU A 137 8.99 -22.85 -24.41
CA GLU A 137 8.55 -23.90 -23.47
C GLU A 137 8.87 -23.49 -22.03
N PHE A 138 10.08 -22.99 -21.82
CA PHE A 138 10.54 -22.49 -20.53
C PHE A 138 9.68 -21.32 -20.04
N MET A 139 9.54 -20.27 -20.85
CA MET A 139 8.78 -19.08 -20.48
C MET A 139 7.30 -19.40 -20.21
N SER A 140 6.70 -20.31 -20.99
CA SER A 140 5.32 -20.74 -20.75
C SER A 140 5.15 -21.50 -19.44
N MET A 141 6.13 -22.34 -19.06
CA MET A 141 6.13 -23.04 -17.78
C MET A 141 6.29 -22.07 -16.60
N GLN A 142 7.22 -21.11 -16.70
CA GLN A 142 7.45 -20.12 -15.65
C GLN A 142 6.24 -19.18 -15.50
N ASN A 143 5.56 -18.79 -16.59
CA ASN A 143 4.31 -18.03 -16.50
C ASN A 143 3.26 -18.79 -15.68
N MET A 144 3.11 -20.10 -15.89
CA MET A 144 2.19 -20.90 -15.09
C MET A 144 2.63 -20.98 -13.61
N ALA A 145 3.94 -21.04 -13.34
CA ALA A 145 4.46 -21.00 -11.98
C ALA A 145 4.14 -19.66 -11.29
N VAL A 146 4.41 -18.52 -11.96
CA VAL A 146 4.04 -17.19 -11.44
C VAL A 146 2.55 -17.14 -11.10
N LYS A 147 1.68 -17.55 -12.04
CA LYS A 147 0.24 -17.57 -11.86
C LYS A 147 -0.19 -18.47 -10.68
N TYR A 148 0.38 -19.64 -10.53
CA TYR A 148 0.08 -20.55 -9.43
C TYR A 148 0.47 -19.93 -8.08
N PHE A 149 1.75 -19.54 -7.92
CA PHE A 149 2.27 -19.03 -6.67
C PHE A 149 1.60 -17.71 -6.25
N ALA A 150 1.34 -16.80 -7.18
CA ALA A 150 0.62 -15.56 -6.88
C ALA A 150 -0.81 -15.81 -6.37
N ASN A 151 -1.53 -16.79 -6.92
CA ASN A 151 -2.89 -17.11 -6.50
C ASN A 151 -2.96 -17.98 -5.21
N THR A 152 -1.85 -18.61 -4.82
CA THR A 152 -1.74 -19.40 -3.59
C THR A 152 -0.99 -18.68 -2.48
N ASP A 153 -0.85 -17.35 -2.56
CA ASP A 153 -0.23 -16.45 -1.58
C ASP A 153 1.28 -16.66 -1.35
N ASP A 154 1.96 -17.40 -2.21
CA ASP A 154 3.42 -17.56 -2.19
C ASP A 154 4.09 -16.53 -3.13
N PHE A 155 3.97 -15.26 -2.75
CA PHE A 155 4.48 -14.15 -3.57
C PHE A 155 5.99 -14.19 -3.75
N GLU A 156 6.73 -14.67 -2.76
CA GLU A 156 8.19 -14.83 -2.85
C GLU A 156 8.58 -15.76 -4.01
N GLN A 157 7.87 -16.89 -4.14
CA GLN A 157 8.11 -17.79 -5.28
C GLN A 157 7.63 -17.19 -6.60
N ALA A 158 6.51 -16.46 -6.62
CA ALA A 158 6.04 -15.80 -7.83
C ALA A 158 7.06 -14.78 -8.35
N GLU A 159 7.60 -13.92 -7.48
CA GLU A 159 8.63 -12.93 -7.82
C GLU A 159 9.94 -13.58 -8.25
N LYS A 160 10.39 -14.64 -7.56
CA LYS A 160 11.57 -15.42 -7.98
C LYS A 160 11.42 -15.97 -9.40
N ARG A 161 10.23 -16.50 -9.74
CA ARG A 161 9.96 -17.04 -11.08
C ARG A 161 9.93 -15.93 -12.13
N LEU A 162 9.35 -14.79 -11.79
CA LEU A 162 9.33 -13.60 -12.67
C LEU A 162 10.75 -13.07 -12.90
N ALA A 163 11.58 -12.98 -11.86
CA ALA A 163 12.99 -12.59 -11.98
C ALA A 163 13.79 -13.52 -12.91
N ILE A 164 13.59 -14.84 -12.78
CA ILE A 164 14.23 -15.82 -13.67
C ILE A 164 13.78 -15.62 -15.13
N MET A 165 12.51 -15.32 -15.38
CA MET A 165 12.02 -15.03 -16.73
C MET A 165 12.70 -13.78 -17.30
N ARG A 166 12.84 -12.72 -16.52
CA ARG A 166 13.55 -11.49 -16.91
C ARG A 166 15.01 -11.79 -17.27
N ASP A 167 15.71 -12.54 -16.43
CA ASP A 167 17.12 -12.86 -16.65
C ASP A 167 17.35 -13.71 -17.91
N VAL A 168 16.35 -14.49 -18.35
CA VAL A 168 16.41 -15.29 -19.58
C VAL A 168 16.05 -14.47 -20.81
N ASP A 169 14.97 -13.68 -20.76
CA ASP A 169 14.50 -12.88 -21.90
C ASP A 169 13.48 -11.82 -21.41
N GLU A 170 13.99 -10.62 -21.09
CA GLU A 170 13.14 -9.52 -20.58
C GLU A 170 12.22 -8.93 -21.66
N ASP A 171 12.59 -9.06 -22.92
CA ASP A 171 11.78 -8.58 -24.06
C ASP A 171 10.68 -9.58 -24.45
N SER A 172 10.62 -10.75 -23.84
CA SER A 172 9.64 -11.77 -24.21
C SER A 172 8.21 -11.34 -23.85
N PRO A 173 7.25 -11.55 -24.78
CA PRO A 173 5.84 -11.28 -24.50
C PRO A 173 5.30 -12.08 -23.28
N GLN A 174 5.89 -13.24 -22.99
CA GLN A 174 5.51 -14.06 -21.85
C GLN A 174 5.94 -13.42 -20.53
N TYR A 175 7.15 -12.86 -20.45
CA TYR A 175 7.60 -12.14 -19.27
C TYR A 175 6.71 -10.92 -18.98
N GLN A 176 6.49 -10.08 -20.01
CA GLN A 176 5.65 -8.89 -19.87
C GLN A 176 4.23 -9.24 -19.41
N ARG A 177 3.62 -10.30 -19.97
CA ARG A 177 2.31 -10.78 -19.53
C ARG A 177 2.34 -11.26 -18.08
N SER A 178 3.37 -12.03 -17.68
CA SER A 178 3.50 -12.52 -16.30
C SER A 178 3.62 -11.38 -15.30
N GLN A 179 4.36 -10.32 -15.65
CA GLN A 179 4.50 -9.12 -14.83
C GLN A 179 3.15 -8.42 -14.62
N ILE A 180 2.39 -8.22 -15.71
CA ILE A 180 1.05 -7.63 -15.65
C ILE A 180 0.09 -8.52 -14.84
N GLU A 181 0.08 -9.84 -15.10
CA GLU A 181 -0.78 -10.78 -14.38
C GLU A 181 -0.48 -10.77 -12.87
N LEU A 182 0.80 -10.77 -12.48
CA LEU A 182 1.18 -10.68 -11.06
C LEU A 182 0.69 -9.37 -10.43
N SER A 183 0.90 -8.23 -11.10
CA SER A 183 0.44 -6.93 -10.62
C SER A 183 -1.08 -6.89 -10.45
N VAL A 184 -1.85 -7.42 -11.41
CA VAL A 184 -3.32 -7.47 -11.33
C VAL A 184 -3.77 -8.36 -10.16
N ILE A 185 -3.15 -9.53 -9.95
CA ILE A 185 -3.48 -10.43 -8.82
C ILE A 185 -3.19 -9.73 -7.49
N LEU A 186 -2.04 -9.05 -7.37
CA LEU A 186 -1.68 -8.31 -6.17
C LEU A 186 -2.66 -7.17 -5.87
N MET A 187 -3.05 -6.41 -6.90
CA MET A 187 -4.04 -5.33 -6.77
C MET A 187 -5.42 -5.85 -6.36
N ASP A 188 -5.90 -6.96 -6.96
CA ASP A 188 -7.19 -7.55 -6.61
C ASP A 188 -7.20 -8.10 -5.17
N LYS A 189 -6.10 -8.72 -4.75
CA LYS A 189 -5.94 -9.17 -3.35
C LYS A 189 -5.87 -8.02 -2.37
N ALA A 190 -5.13 -6.96 -2.70
CA ALA A 190 -5.08 -5.75 -1.88
C ALA A 190 -6.47 -5.10 -1.75
N LYS A 191 -7.24 -5.03 -2.86
CA LYS A 191 -8.61 -4.52 -2.84
C LYS A 191 -9.53 -5.36 -1.97
N ARG A 192 -9.51 -6.70 -2.11
CA ARG A 192 -10.33 -7.59 -1.26
C ARG A 192 -9.96 -7.47 0.21
N ARG A 193 -8.65 -7.37 0.51
CA ARG A 193 -8.17 -7.18 1.87
C ARG A 193 -8.71 -5.87 2.45
N TYR A 194 -8.64 -4.77 1.70
CA TYR A 194 -9.21 -3.49 2.09
C TYR A 194 -10.72 -3.56 2.32
N GLU A 195 -11.48 -4.24 1.44
CA GLU A 195 -12.93 -4.42 1.60
C GLU A 195 -13.30 -5.26 2.83
N GLU A 196 -12.47 -6.24 3.20
CA GLU A 196 -12.65 -7.05 4.41
C GLU A 196 -12.33 -6.24 5.67
N GLU A 197 -11.28 -5.42 5.62
CA GLU A 197 -10.88 -4.51 6.68
C GLU A 197 -12.01 -3.50 6.98
N GLU A 198 -12.54 -2.84 5.96
CA GLU A 198 -13.65 -1.89 6.10
C GLU A 198 -14.90 -2.51 6.75
N LYS A 199 -15.20 -3.78 6.46
CA LYS A 199 -16.35 -4.47 7.09
C LYS A 199 -16.17 -4.73 8.59
N GLN A 200 -14.95 -4.81 9.06
CA GLN A 200 -14.61 -5.09 10.46
C GLN A 200 -14.27 -3.81 11.23
N ARG A 201 -14.20 -2.68 10.54
CA ARG A 201 -13.80 -1.41 11.12
C ARG A 201 -14.86 -0.92 12.12
N ILE A 202 -14.43 -0.69 13.35
CA ILE A 202 -15.19 0.05 14.35
C ILE A 202 -14.46 1.37 14.55
N GLN A 203 -15.15 2.48 14.33
CA GLN A 203 -14.62 3.82 14.56
C GLN A 203 -15.52 4.61 15.50
N PRO A 204 -14.92 5.39 16.41
CA PRO A 204 -15.69 6.32 17.22
C PRO A 204 -16.25 7.46 16.36
N THR A 205 -17.41 7.97 16.74
CA THR A 205 -18.02 9.11 16.08
C THR A 205 -17.61 10.38 16.80
N ASN A 206 -16.97 11.29 16.09
CA ASN A 206 -16.61 12.58 16.66
C ASN A 206 -17.85 13.41 17.01
N GLN A 207 -17.95 13.83 18.27
CA GLN A 207 -19.05 14.65 18.80
C GLN A 207 -18.56 15.94 19.43
N PHE A 208 -17.25 16.20 19.36
CA PHE A 208 -16.66 17.40 19.96
C PHE A 208 -17.18 18.66 19.24
N GLN A 209 -17.55 19.64 20.03
CA GLN A 209 -17.92 20.97 19.56
C GLN A 209 -17.17 22.02 20.39
N PRO A 210 -16.46 22.96 19.74
CA PRO A 210 -15.79 24.05 20.44
C PRO A 210 -16.79 24.87 21.26
N SER A 211 -16.41 25.19 22.50
CA SER A 211 -17.21 26.03 23.38
C SER A 211 -16.93 27.51 23.14
N GLU A 212 -17.73 28.41 23.72
CA GLU A 212 -17.42 29.86 23.71
C GLU A 212 -16.07 30.20 24.38
N LYS A 213 -15.58 29.32 25.27
CA LYS A 213 -14.24 29.47 25.89
C LYS A 213 -13.11 29.15 24.91
N SER A 214 -13.39 28.36 23.89
CA SER A 214 -12.47 28.01 22.83
C SER A 214 -12.38 29.09 21.74
N LYS A 215 -13.10 30.21 21.89
CA LYS A 215 -13.06 31.31 20.94
C LYS A 215 -11.68 31.99 20.98
N PRO A 216 -11.06 32.26 19.81
CA PRO A 216 -9.77 32.93 19.76
C PRO A 216 -9.88 34.36 20.28
N GLY A 217 -8.85 34.80 21.00
CA GLY A 217 -8.70 36.18 21.46
C GLY A 217 -8.02 37.09 20.41
N GLU A 218 -7.69 38.30 20.82
CA GLU A 218 -6.85 39.20 20.05
C GLU A 218 -5.37 38.85 20.25
N PHE A 219 -4.52 39.04 19.24
CA PHE A 219 -3.09 38.84 19.34
C PHE A 219 -2.40 39.96 20.13
N ASN A 220 -1.49 39.58 21.02
CA ASN A 220 -0.58 40.49 21.70
C ASN A 220 0.45 41.10 20.75
N TYR A 221 0.89 40.30 19.77
CA TYR A 221 1.90 40.68 18.80
C TYR A 221 1.36 40.63 17.37
N ASN A 222 1.64 41.66 16.59
CA ASN A 222 1.20 41.70 15.20
C ASN A 222 2.01 40.73 14.33
N GLU A 223 3.21 40.37 14.77
CA GLU A 223 4.12 39.40 14.14
C GLU A 223 3.52 38.01 14.07
N THR A 224 2.65 37.62 15.01
CA THR A 224 1.93 36.33 15.00
C THR A 224 1.11 36.14 13.73
N LYS A 225 0.63 37.23 13.11
CA LYS A 225 -0.11 37.17 11.84
C LYS A 225 0.72 36.66 10.67
N ASN A 226 2.06 36.68 10.77
CA ASN A 226 2.92 36.12 9.74
C ASN A 226 2.71 34.62 9.57
N LEU A 227 2.28 33.89 10.63
CA LEU A 227 1.96 32.47 10.54
C LEU A 227 0.85 32.15 9.53
N TYR A 228 -0.05 33.12 9.25
CA TYR A 228 -1.13 32.96 8.27
C TYR A 228 -0.73 33.29 6.83
N ILE A 229 0.46 33.85 6.64
CA ILE A 229 0.95 34.29 5.32
C ILE A 229 1.71 33.16 4.63
N TYR A 230 2.51 32.44 5.40
CA TYR A 230 3.41 31.40 4.89
C TYR A 230 2.73 30.02 4.94
N ALA A 231 3.12 29.16 4.02
CA ALA A 231 2.81 27.74 4.03
C ALA A 231 3.98 26.95 4.66
N ASP A 232 4.47 25.95 3.97
CA ASP A 232 5.66 25.17 4.32
C ASP A 232 6.99 25.94 4.11
N ASP A 233 6.94 27.10 3.48
CA ASP A 233 8.08 27.96 3.13
C ASP A 233 8.28 29.13 4.11
N ILE A 234 7.85 29.00 5.37
CA ILE A 234 8.03 30.04 6.37
C ILE A 234 9.52 30.36 6.59
N PRO A 235 9.96 31.64 6.48
CA PRO A 235 11.34 32.00 6.74
C PRO A 235 11.76 31.69 8.16
N LEU A 236 12.93 31.05 8.35
CA LEU A 236 13.44 30.71 9.69
C LEU A 236 13.63 31.94 10.57
N GLU A 237 13.96 33.10 9.99
CA GLU A 237 14.04 34.38 10.72
C GLU A 237 12.71 34.80 11.32
N THR A 238 11.58 34.38 10.71
CA THR A 238 10.25 34.62 11.27
C THR A 238 10.03 33.75 12.50
N ILE A 239 10.43 32.48 12.46
CA ILE A 239 10.39 31.54 13.60
C ILE A 239 11.25 32.10 14.75
N ASP A 240 12.50 32.46 14.48
CA ASP A 240 13.43 33.01 15.46
C ASP A 240 12.88 34.30 16.09
N SER A 241 12.27 35.19 15.29
CA SER A 241 11.68 36.42 15.80
C SER A 241 10.51 36.19 16.74
N LEU A 242 9.66 35.19 16.48
CA LEU A 242 8.55 34.81 17.37
C LEU A 242 9.06 34.20 18.67
N LEU A 243 10.07 33.32 18.61
CA LEU A 243 10.68 32.72 19.79
C LEU A 243 11.42 33.72 20.69
N ALA A 244 11.84 34.87 20.14
CA ALA A 244 12.50 35.94 20.90
C ALA A 244 11.51 36.86 21.67
N LEU A 245 10.19 36.73 21.45
CA LEU A 245 9.18 37.53 22.13
C LEU A 245 8.98 37.08 23.59
N ASP A 246 8.25 37.90 24.38
CA ASP A 246 7.88 37.50 25.73
C ASP A 246 7.10 36.18 25.75
N ARG A 247 7.66 35.18 26.46
CA ARG A 247 7.15 33.81 26.43
C ARG A 247 5.66 33.70 26.76
N THR A 248 5.20 34.41 27.78
CA THR A 248 3.79 34.30 28.21
C THR A 248 2.84 34.81 27.13
N LYS A 249 3.17 35.95 26.54
CA LYS A 249 2.31 36.57 25.54
C LYS A 249 2.33 35.85 24.20
N ILE A 250 3.50 35.34 23.79
CA ILE A 250 3.57 34.59 22.52
C ILE A 250 2.85 33.25 22.65
N ILE A 251 2.90 32.58 23.81
CA ILE A 251 2.12 31.37 24.07
C ILE A 251 0.62 31.66 23.95
N GLU A 252 0.11 32.74 24.56
CA GLU A 252 -1.31 33.15 24.40
C GLU A 252 -1.67 33.37 22.92
N ASP A 253 -0.80 34.00 22.16
CA ASP A 253 -1.01 34.22 20.73
C ASP A 253 -1.02 32.92 19.92
N LEU A 254 -0.08 31.99 20.18
CA LEU A 254 -0.03 30.68 19.53
C LEU A 254 -1.25 29.82 19.89
N GLU A 255 -1.71 29.86 21.14
CA GLU A 255 -2.97 29.24 21.55
C GLU A 255 -4.18 29.84 20.78
N ASN A 256 -4.19 31.17 20.57
CA ASN A 256 -5.24 31.82 19.78
C ASN A 256 -5.19 31.39 18.31
N VAL A 257 -4.01 31.14 17.72
CA VAL A 257 -3.89 30.55 16.39
C VAL A 257 -4.50 29.15 16.34
N LEU A 258 -4.19 28.28 17.33
CA LEU A 258 -4.82 26.97 17.41
C LEU A 258 -6.34 27.08 17.57
N LYS A 259 -6.82 27.92 18.50
CA LYS A 259 -8.27 28.14 18.71
C LYS A 259 -8.96 28.63 17.44
N ASP A 260 -8.34 29.57 16.71
CA ASP A 260 -8.87 30.07 15.43
C ASP A 260 -9.04 28.96 14.41
N SER A 261 -8.08 28.04 14.32
CA SER A 261 -8.08 26.96 13.34
C SER A 261 -9.27 26.02 13.47
N TYR A 262 -9.68 25.65 14.70
CA TYR A 262 -10.81 24.75 14.90
C TYR A 262 -12.13 25.46 15.20
N TYR A 263 -12.14 26.62 15.87
CA TYR A 263 -13.35 27.39 16.13
C TYR A 263 -13.93 28.00 14.85
N ASN A 264 -13.07 28.45 13.97
CA ASN A 264 -13.42 29.03 12.68
C ASN A 264 -13.20 28.05 11.51
N TYR A 265 -13.05 26.76 11.79
CA TYR A 265 -12.91 25.73 10.77
C TYR A 265 -14.03 25.83 9.71
N LYS A 266 -13.68 25.64 8.44
CA LYS A 266 -14.57 25.83 7.27
C LYS A 266 -14.95 27.27 6.92
N LYS A 267 -14.54 28.28 7.70
CA LYS A 267 -14.78 29.70 7.36
C LYS A 267 -13.67 30.31 6.50
N GLY A 268 -12.58 29.59 6.24
CA GLY A 268 -11.64 29.98 5.18
C GLY A 268 -10.22 30.32 5.63
N ASN A 269 -9.80 29.96 6.84
CA ASN A 269 -8.45 30.27 7.34
C ASN A 269 -7.65 28.99 7.62
N ASP A 270 -7.57 28.09 6.62
CA ASP A 270 -7.00 26.74 6.76
C ASP A 270 -5.62 26.69 6.11
N GLY A 271 -4.69 27.49 6.62
CA GLY A 271 -3.28 27.44 6.20
C GLY A 271 -2.43 26.64 7.17
N PHE A 272 -1.11 26.71 7.00
CA PHE A 272 -0.11 26.11 7.88
C PHE A 272 0.00 26.79 9.26
N ALA A 273 -0.71 27.88 9.51
CA ALA A 273 -0.64 28.62 10.76
C ALA A 273 -0.80 27.73 12.01
N PRO A 274 -1.81 26.82 12.10
CA PRO A 274 -1.93 25.94 13.27
C PRO A 274 -0.79 24.92 13.38
N VAL A 275 -0.22 24.46 12.27
CA VAL A 275 0.96 23.60 12.27
C VAL A 275 2.14 24.34 12.89
N HIS A 276 2.43 25.54 12.40
CA HIS A 276 3.51 26.36 12.95
C HIS A 276 3.28 26.67 14.43
N ALA A 277 2.06 27.05 14.82
CA ALA A 277 1.74 27.33 16.22
C ALA A 277 1.95 26.11 17.12
N TYR A 278 1.56 24.93 16.68
CA TYR A 278 1.75 23.68 17.43
C TYR A 278 3.23 23.35 17.66
N PHE A 279 4.05 23.46 16.60
CA PHE A 279 5.48 23.21 16.70
C PHE A 279 6.21 24.26 17.53
N LEU A 280 5.83 25.54 17.44
CA LEU A 280 6.35 26.62 18.27
C LEU A 280 6.02 26.44 19.76
N LEU A 281 4.78 26.01 20.09
CA LEU A 281 4.40 25.68 21.46
C LEU A 281 5.24 24.54 22.03
N GLY A 282 5.55 23.54 21.19
CA GLY A 282 6.46 22.46 21.57
C GLY A 282 7.87 22.96 21.82
N GLU A 283 8.44 23.82 20.97
CA GLU A 283 9.78 24.39 21.15
C GLU A 283 9.86 25.25 22.41
N LEU A 284 8.79 25.98 22.73
CA LEU A 284 8.65 26.75 23.98
C LEU A 284 8.43 25.86 25.23
N GLU A 285 8.30 24.55 25.07
CA GLU A 285 7.91 23.62 26.14
C GLU A 285 6.68 24.15 26.93
N ALA A 286 5.64 24.58 26.20
CA ALA A 286 4.47 25.24 26.78
C ALA A 286 3.51 24.18 27.40
N GLU A 287 3.87 23.61 28.55
CA GLU A 287 3.05 22.61 29.26
C GLU A 287 1.64 23.15 29.58
N GLU A 288 1.54 24.45 29.85
CA GLU A 288 0.29 25.18 30.11
C GLU A 288 -0.70 25.16 28.94
N SER A 289 -0.22 24.95 27.71
CA SER A 289 -1.03 24.94 26.48
C SER A 289 -1.65 23.55 26.16
N LEU A 290 -1.31 22.50 26.89
CA LEU A 290 -1.88 21.15 26.67
C LEU A 290 -3.40 21.12 26.59
N PRO A 291 -4.18 21.86 27.43
CA PRO A 291 -5.63 21.87 27.28
C PRO A 291 -6.11 22.36 25.91
N VAL A 292 -5.47 23.38 25.33
CA VAL A 292 -5.80 23.92 24.02
C VAL A 292 -5.37 22.94 22.91
N VAL A 293 -4.20 22.33 23.07
CA VAL A 293 -3.71 21.30 22.17
C VAL A 293 -4.66 20.10 22.14
N PHE A 294 -5.14 19.64 23.30
CA PHE A 294 -6.11 18.55 23.35
C PHE A 294 -7.48 18.91 22.79
N GLU A 295 -7.93 20.15 22.91
CA GLU A 295 -9.15 20.61 22.21
C GLU A 295 -8.96 20.56 20.68
N MET A 296 -7.80 20.97 20.17
CA MET A 296 -7.43 20.84 18.77
C MET A 296 -7.41 19.35 18.34
N MET A 297 -6.82 18.48 19.11
CA MET A 297 -6.72 17.03 18.82
C MET A 297 -8.06 16.28 19.02
N GLN A 298 -9.10 16.91 19.57
CA GLN A 298 -10.46 16.35 19.64
C GLN A 298 -11.29 16.65 18.38
N GLN A 299 -10.73 17.34 17.39
CA GLN A 299 -11.43 17.59 16.14
C GLN A 299 -11.58 16.30 15.32
N GLY A 300 -12.52 16.29 14.37
CA GLY A 300 -12.82 15.12 13.54
C GLY A 300 -11.86 14.95 12.36
N GLU A 301 -12.13 13.90 11.58
CA GLU A 301 -11.32 13.45 10.43
C GLU A 301 -11.08 14.59 9.42
N ASP A 302 -12.15 15.28 8.99
CA ASP A 302 -12.01 16.38 8.03
C ASP A 302 -11.02 17.45 8.49
N TYR A 303 -11.00 17.75 9.80
CA TYR A 303 -10.07 18.73 10.35
C TYR A 303 -8.65 18.20 10.37
N PHE A 304 -8.45 16.93 10.78
CA PHE A 304 -7.15 16.29 10.75
C PHE A 304 -6.56 16.33 9.33
N GLU A 305 -7.31 15.83 8.35
CA GLU A 305 -6.87 15.75 6.95
C GLU A 305 -6.60 17.12 6.33
N ASP A 306 -7.45 18.11 6.64
CA ASP A 306 -7.36 19.45 6.03
C ASP A 306 -6.24 20.30 6.61
N VAL A 307 -5.88 20.10 7.90
CA VAL A 307 -4.99 21.00 8.64
C VAL A 307 -3.64 20.37 8.91
N PHE A 308 -3.61 19.12 9.35
CA PHE A 308 -2.40 18.47 9.86
C PHE A 308 -1.89 17.33 8.98
N SER A 309 -2.78 16.40 8.57
CA SER A 309 -2.45 15.27 7.69
C SER A 309 -1.13 14.56 8.08
N ASP A 310 -0.31 14.21 7.09
CA ASP A 310 0.91 13.42 7.27
C ASP A 310 1.94 14.06 8.21
N ILE A 311 2.05 15.39 8.24
CA ILE A 311 3.02 16.06 9.11
C ILE A 311 2.78 15.76 10.59
N PHE A 312 1.51 15.57 10.99
CA PHE A 312 1.18 15.27 12.37
C PHE A 312 1.50 13.82 12.71
N THR A 313 1.20 12.88 11.83
CA THR A 313 1.54 11.46 12.05
C THR A 313 3.04 11.21 12.09
N GLU A 314 3.81 11.95 11.30
CA GLU A 314 5.26 11.80 11.24
C GLU A 314 5.99 12.52 12.40
N ALA A 315 5.57 13.74 12.71
CA ALA A 315 6.34 14.62 13.58
C ALA A 315 5.57 15.20 14.78
N GLY A 316 4.25 15.03 14.85
CA GLY A 316 3.41 15.60 15.91
C GLY A 316 3.75 15.13 17.32
N TRP A 317 4.39 13.96 17.45
CA TRP A 317 4.87 13.46 18.75
C TRP A 317 5.96 14.34 19.38
N MET A 318 6.79 15.06 18.59
CA MET A 318 7.87 15.88 19.12
C MET A 318 7.37 17.06 19.97
N PRO A 319 6.49 17.95 19.45
CA PRO A 319 5.90 19.01 20.27
C PRO A 319 5.13 18.46 21.46
N LEU A 320 4.31 17.41 21.24
CA LEU A 320 3.51 16.84 22.30
C LEU A 320 4.36 16.23 23.43
N MET A 321 5.49 15.58 23.08
CA MET A 321 6.42 15.07 24.07
C MET A 321 7.07 16.20 24.89
N ARG A 322 7.49 17.29 24.26
CA ARG A 322 8.08 18.44 24.96
C ARG A 322 7.12 19.06 25.96
N MET A 323 5.85 19.23 25.56
CA MET A 323 4.80 19.77 26.44
C MET A 323 4.30 18.75 27.46
N GLY A 324 4.21 17.46 27.08
CA GLY A 324 3.52 16.42 27.86
C GLY A 324 4.40 15.59 28.78
N LYS A 325 5.74 15.64 28.64
CA LYS A 325 6.67 14.78 29.40
C LYS A 325 6.50 14.83 30.92
N ASN A 326 6.03 15.95 31.48
CA ASN A 326 5.76 16.12 32.91
C ASN A 326 4.25 16.07 33.23
N GLN A 327 3.40 15.88 32.24
CA GLN A 327 1.94 15.88 32.32
C GLN A 327 1.34 14.54 31.87
N LEU A 328 1.97 13.42 32.28
CA LEU A 328 1.60 12.07 31.78
C LEU A 328 0.13 11.72 32.07
N ASN A 329 -0.40 12.18 33.20
CA ASN A 329 -1.81 11.97 33.55
C ASN A 329 -2.75 12.69 32.58
N GLU A 330 -2.38 13.84 32.05
CA GLU A 330 -3.19 14.56 31.06
C GLU A 330 -3.19 13.84 29.71
N LEU A 331 -2.06 13.25 29.30
CA LEU A 331 -1.99 12.37 28.13
C LEU A 331 -2.87 11.12 28.31
N GLU A 332 -2.83 10.48 29.49
CA GLU A 332 -3.70 9.34 29.79
C GLU A 332 -5.18 9.74 29.74
N ASN A 333 -5.55 10.87 30.34
CA ASN A 333 -6.93 11.38 30.33
C ASN A 333 -7.40 11.65 28.91
N TYR A 334 -6.56 12.28 28.07
CA TYR A 334 -6.87 12.52 26.67
C TYR A 334 -7.14 11.21 25.91
N LEU A 335 -6.27 10.22 26.03
CA LEU A 335 -6.40 8.93 25.32
C LEU A 335 -7.73 8.20 25.63
N LYS A 336 -8.37 8.50 26.76
CA LYS A 336 -9.64 7.90 27.19
C LYS A 336 -10.88 8.69 26.76
N LEU A 337 -10.74 9.84 26.13
CA LEU A 337 -11.88 10.62 25.68
C LEU A 337 -12.66 9.90 24.57
N PRO A 338 -13.98 10.03 24.55
CA PRO A 338 -14.80 9.44 23.50
C PRO A 338 -14.72 10.24 22.20
N GLY A 339 -14.88 9.55 21.06
CA GLY A 339 -15.02 10.20 19.75
C GLY A 339 -13.72 10.78 19.19
N LEU A 340 -12.55 10.35 19.68
CA LEU A 340 -11.26 10.80 19.17
C LEU A 340 -11.03 10.32 17.75
N ASN A 341 -10.39 11.14 16.93
CA ASN A 341 -9.85 10.73 15.64
C ASN A 341 -8.69 9.75 15.85
N THR A 342 -8.62 8.72 15.04
CA THR A 342 -7.63 7.64 15.08
C THR A 342 -6.20 8.16 15.13
N TYR A 343 -5.84 9.06 14.23
CA TYR A 343 -4.47 9.52 14.07
C TYR A 343 -4.03 10.46 15.19
N PHE A 344 -4.88 11.40 15.60
CA PHE A 344 -4.58 12.24 16.78
C PHE A 344 -4.36 11.38 18.03
N ARG A 345 -5.20 10.35 18.21
CA ARG A 345 -5.08 9.43 19.36
C ARG A 345 -3.82 8.58 19.27
N SER A 346 -3.46 8.11 18.09
CA SER A 346 -2.25 7.30 17.87
C SER A 346 -0.98 8.10 18.11
N VAL A 347 -0.91 9.36 17.68
CA VAL A 347 0.24 10.24 17.97
C VAL A 347 0.38 10.51 19.47
N ALA A 348 -0.72 10.67 20.21
CA ALA A 348 -0.65 10.81 21.66
C ALA A 348 -0.11 9.54 22.35
N ASN A 349 -0.47 8.34 21.84
CA ASN A 349 0.07 7.08 22.33
C ASN A 349 1.56 6.91 21.97
N ASP A 350 1.93 7.20 20.73
CA ASP A 350 3.31 7.18 20.27
C ASP A 350 4.19 8.16 21.06
N THR A 351 3.65 9.33 21.43
CA THR A 351 4.33 10.26 22.33
C THR A 351 4.75 9.59 23.64
N LEU A 352 3.89 8.75 24.23
CA LEU A 352 4.23 7.99 25.43
C LEU A 352 5.36 6.98 25.17
N VAL A 353 5.37 6.33 23.99
CA VAL A 353 6.46 5.44 23.57
C VAL A 353 7.78 6.22 23.47
N GLN A 354 7.76 7.39 22.84
CA GLN A 354 8.95 8.23 22.70
C GLN A 354 9.43 8.77 24.06
N ILE A 355 8.52 9.06 25.00
CA ILE A 355 8.88 9.42 26.37
C ILE A 355 9.70 8.29 27.05
N ILE A 356 9.33 7.02 26.89
CA ILE A 356 10.13 5.90 27.41
C ILE A 356 11.55 5.91 26.84
N HIS A 357 11.69 6.22 25.55
CA HIS A 357 12.98 6.19 24.86
C HIS A 357 13.89 7.39 25.20
N HIS A 358 13.30 8.56 25.38
CA HIS A 358 14.04 9.80 25.66
C HIS A 358 14.22 10.06 27.15
N TYR A 359 13.30 9.58 28.00
CA TYR A 359 13.26 9.75 29.44
C TYR A 359 13.08 8.39 30.13
N PRO A 360 14.12 7.52 30.16
CA PRO A 360 14.02 6.14 30.69
C PRO A 360 13.54 6.06 32.15
N GLU A 361 13.75 7.10 32.94
CA GLU A 361 13.27 7.21 34.32
C GLU A 361 11.74 7.24 34.43
N LYS A 362 11.02 7.60 33.37
CA LYS A 362 9.55 7.64 33.30
C LYS A 362 8.93 6.33 32.81
N LYS A 363 9.76 5.35 32.49
CA LYS A 363 9.32 4.09 31.88
C LYS A 363 8.21 3.38 32.65
N GLU A 364 8.38 3.22 33.95
CA GLU A 364 7.41 2.49 34.77
C GLU A 364 6.07 3.23 34.89
N GLU A 365 6.10 4.56 34.91
CA GLU A 365 4.90 5.38 34.91
C GLU A 365 4.12 5.22 33.59
N VAL A 366 4.80 5.28 32.43
CA VAL A 366 4.17 5.07 31.12
C VAL A 366 3.66 3.63 30.98
N ILE A 367 4.39 2.61 31.42
CA ILE A 367 3.92 1.22 31.42
C ILE A 367 2.62 1.09 32.23
N THR A 368 2.50 1.80 33.35
CA THR A 368 1.26 1.84 34.13
C THR A 368 0.11 2.47 33.35
N ILE A 369 0.38 3.53 32.59
CA ILE A 369 -0.62 4.15 31.69
C ILE A 369 -1.08 3.15 30.63
N PHE A 370 -0.17 2.41 29.99
CA PHE A 370 -0.55 1.37 29.02
C PHE A 370 -1.38 0.26 29.65
N GLU A 371 -1.08 -0.13 30.89
CA GLU A 371 -1.91 -1.09 31.61
C GLU A 371 -3.32 -0.56 31.87
N ASN A 372 -3.43 0.70 32.28
CA ASN A 372 -4.72 1.38 32.49
C ASN A 372 -5.51 1.49 31.20
N MET A 373 -4.84 1.83 30.08
CA MET A 373 -5.46 1.90 28.76
C MET A 373 -5.99 0.54 28.30
N LEU A 374 -5.19 -0.52 28.44
CA LEU A 374 -5.66 -1.89 28.12
C LEU A 374 -6.86 -2.28 28.97
N THR A 375 -6.83 -1.98 30.29
CA THR A 375 -7.97 -2.25 31.17
C THR A 375 -9.20 -1.48 30.74
N PHE A 376 -9.04 -0.18 30.45
CA PHE A 376 -10.11 0.68 29.97
C PHE A 376 -10.75 0.16 28.66
N LEU A 377 -9.94 -0.24 27.67
CA LEU A 377 -10.44 -0.78 26.42
C LEU A 377 -11.08 -2.18 26.57
N VAL A 378 -10.52 -3.03 27.47
CA VAL A 378 -11.11 -4.35 27.77
C VAL A 378 -12.49 -4.20 28.40
N ASP A 379 -12.69 -3.22 29.28
CA ASP A 379 -13.97 -3.00 29.99
C ASP A 379 -15.00 -2.22 29.15
N ALA A 380 -14.54 -1.49 28.13
CA ALA A 380 -15.41 -0.67 27.29
C ALA A 380 -16.31 -1.50 26.36
N GLU A 381 -17.44 -0.88 26.00
CA GLU A 381 -18.36 -1.37 24.96
C GLU A 381 -18.37 -0.38 23.78
N VAL A 382 -18.77 -0.84 22.58
CA VAL A 382 -18.82 -0.01 21.36
C VAL A 382 -19.67 1.27 21.57
N LYS A 383 -20.75 1.16 22.35
CA LYS A 383 -21.63 2.32 22.69
C LYS A 383 -20.93 3.42 23.48
N ASP A 384 -19.80 3.14 24.12
CA ASP A 384 -19.04 4.13 24.91
C ASP A 384 -18.25 5.07 24.02
N ASN A 385 -18.27 4.80 22.70
CA ASN A 385 -17.65 5.65 21.67
C ASN A 385 -16.13 5.86 21.84
N VAL A 386 -15.45 4.86 22.40
CA VAL A 386 -13.99 4.85 22.65
C VAL A 386 -13.28 3.72 21.91
N ILE A 387 -14.03 2.77 21.33
CA ILE A 387 -13.48 1.66 20.59
C ILE A 387 -13.19 2.10 19.16
N ASP A 388 -11.95 1.93 18.78
CA ASP A 388 -11.39 2.20 17.46
C ASP A 388 -10.45 1.05 17.11
N THR A 389 -10.82 0.27 16.10
CA THR A 389 -10.05 -0.94 15.73
C THR A 389 -8.69 -0.60 15.14
N GLU A 390 -8.57 0.52 14.43
CA GLU A 390 -7.28 0.97 13.87
C GLU A 390 -6.35 1.46 14.98
N PHE A 391 -6.85 2.32 15.86
CA PHE A 391 -6.09 2.70 17.06
C PHE A 391 -5.68 1.48 17.88
N GLY A 392 -6.56 0.48 18.03
CA GLY A 392 -6.25 -0.80 18.68
C GLY A 392 -5.06 -1.50 18.02
N GLY A 393 -5.00 -1.51 16.70
CA GLY A 393 -3.87 -2.05 15.94
C GLY A 393 -2.56 -1.29 16.17
N PHE A 394 -2.58 0.05 16.06
CA PHE A 394 -1.41 0.89 16.33
C PHE A 394 -0.93 0.75 17.77
N PHE A 395 -1.84 0.80 18.74
CA PHE A 395 -1.50 0.63 20.15
C PHE A 395 -0.82 -0.71 20.44
N ILE A 396 -1.32 -1.80 19.85
CA ILE A 396 -0.68 -3.12 20.02
C ILE A 396 0.68 -3.18 19.32
N SER A 397 0.86 -2.54 18.17
CA SER A 397 2.18 -2.42 17.53
C SER A 397 3.20 -1.77 18.47
N ASP A 398 2.81 -0.70 19.15
CA ASP A 398 3.68 -0.05 20.15
C ASP A 398 4.05 -0.99 21.32
N LEU A 399 3.09 -1.80 21.79
CA LEU A 399 3.36 -2.80 22.84
C LEU A 399 4.28 -3.94 22.36
N ILE A 400 4.21 -4.30 21.06
CA ILE A 400 5.13 -5.26 20.42
C ILE A 400 6.55 -4.69 20.43
N ASP A 401 6.72 -3.43 20.03
CA ASP A 401 8.04 -2.78 19.96
C ASP A 401 8.68 -2.63 21.35
N LEU A 402 7.88 -2.35 22.34
CA LEU A 402 8.32 -2.26 23.74
C LEU A 402 8.51 -3.63 24.42
N LYS A 403 8.13 -4.76 23.76
CA LYS A 403 8.22 -6.14 24.30
C LYS A 403 7.49 -6.34 25.63
N LEU A 404 6.27 -5.82 25.75
CA LEU A 404 5.50 -5.84 27.00
C LEU A 404 4.68 -7.14 27.14
N GLU A 405 5.39 -8.28 27.32
CA GLU A 405 4.81 -9.62 27.44
C GLU A 405 3.73 -9.75 28.54
N GLN A 406 3.85 -8.97 29.62
CA GLN A 406 2.90 -8.98 30.74
C GLN A 406 1.47 -8.61 30.30
N PHE A 407 1.29 -7.98 29.15
CA PHE A 407 -0.01 -7.54 28.65
C PHE A 407 -0.70 -8.53 27.70
N LEU A 408 -0.05 -9.62 27.31
CA LEU A 408 -0.57 -10.61 26.35
C LEU A 408 -1.99 -11.09 26.68
N ARG A 409 -2.33 -11.27 27.98
CA ARG A 409 -3.69 -11.70 28.37
C ARG A 409 -4.75 -10.64 28.02
N LYS A 410 -4.49 -9.36 28.26
CA LYS A 410 -5.42 -8.27 27.94
C LYS A 410 -5.50 -8.05 26.42
N ILE A 411 -4.36 -8.12 25.73
CA ILE A 411 -4.29 -8.06 24.27
C ILE A 411 -5.17 -9.15 23.65
N LYS A 412 -5.08 -10.40 24.13
CA LYS A 412 -5.92 -11.49 23.64
C LYS A 412 -7.41 -11.20 23.74
N ILE A 413 -7.85 -10.61 24.86
CA ILE A 413 -9.26 -10.25 25.08
C ILE A 413 -9.70 -9.19 24.04
N LEU A 414 -8.86 -8.23 23.71
CA LEU A 414 -9.17 -7.21 22.69
C LEU A 414 -9.37 -7.85 21.31
N PHE A 415 -8.53 -8.82 20.92
CA PHE A 415 -8.71 -9.58 19.69
C PHE A 415 -10.01 -10.41 19.72
N GLU A 416 -10.31 -11.10 20.83
CA GLU A 416 -11.54 -11.87 20.99
C GLU A 416 -12.80 -11.00 20.91
N LYS A 417 -12.72 -9.72 21.32
CA LYS A 417 -13.80 -8.73 21.21
C LYS A 417 -13.90 -8.10 19.81
N GLY A 418 -12.92 -8.31 18.93
CA GLY A 418 -12.84 -7.64 17.63
C GLY A 418 -12.52 -6.15 17.73
N TYR A 419 -11.77 -5.72 18.75
CA TYR A 419 -11.39 -4.32 19.00
C TYR A 419 -10.01 -3.95 18.43
N VAL A 420 -9.41 -4.84 17.65
CA VAL A 420 -8.10 -4.67 17.02
C VAL A 420 -8.20 -4.93 15.54
N ASN A 421 -7.65 -4.06 14.72
CA ASN A 421 -7.49 -4.32 13.29
C ASN A 421 -6.24 -5.19 13.06
N PRO A 422 -6.39 -6.48 12.69
CA PRO A 422 -5.26 -7.38 12.49
C PRO A 422 -4.43 -7.05 11.24
N PHE A 423 -4.92 -6.19 10.34
CA PHE A 423 -4.16 -5.76 9.18
C PHE A 423 -3.06 -4.75 9.54
N ILE A 424 -3.12 -4.15 10.73
CA ILE A 424 -2.10 -3.21 11.23
C ILE A 424 -1.00 -3.94 12.01
N CYS A 425 -1.37 -4.82 12.96
CA CYS A 425 -0.40 -5.44 13.88
C CYS A 425 -0.25 -6.96 13.72
N GLY A 426 -0.95 -7.57 12.77
CA GLY A 426 -1.02 -9.03 12.62
C GLY A 426 -2.13 -9.67 13.48
N VAL A 427 -2.34 -10.98 13.30
CA VAL A 427 -3.26 -11.75 14.14
C VAL A 427 -2.63 -12.03 15.51
N TYR A 428 -3.45 -12.41 16.50
CA TYR A 428 -2.97 -12.59 17.89
C TYR A 428 -1.76 -13.53 18.02
N GLU A 429 -1.71 -14.61 17.27
CA GLU A 429 -0.63 -15.59 17.28
C GLU A 429 0.70 -14.98 16.79
N GLU A 430 0.64 -14.06 15.83
CA GLU A 430 1.80 -13.32 15.33
C GLU A 430 2.24 -12.28 16.35
N VAL A 431 1.31 -11.54 16.94
CA VAL A 431 1.57 -10.57 18.03
C VAL A 431 2.25 -11.26 19.20
N GLU A 432 1.73 -12.41 19.67
CA GLU A 432 2.31 -13.19 20.77
C GLU A 432 3.75 -13.62 20.44
N LYS A 433 3.99 -14.09 19.21
CA LYS A 433 5.32 -14.48 18.74
C LYS A 433 6.27 -13.29 18.69
N ASP A 434 5.80 -12.14 18.17
CA ASP A 434 6.66 -10.97 17.96
C ASP A 434 6.98 -10.24 19.26
N ILE A 435 6.08 -10.18 20.23
CA ILE A 435 6.37 -9.66 21.58
C ILE A 435 7.47 -10.50 22.27
N LYS A 436 7.44 -11.84 22.10
CA LYS A 436 8.40 -12.76 22.72
C LYS A 436 9.77 -12.82 22.03
N LYS A 437 9.91 -12.25 20.83
CA LYS A 437 11.21 -12.16 20.16
C LYS A 437 12.16 -11.25 20.93
N PRO A 438 13.48 -11.54 20.92
CA PRO A 438 14.48 -10.64 21.48
C PRO A 438 14.35 -9.23 20.88
N LYS A 439 14.53 -8.21 21.73
CA LYS A 439 14.48 -6.82 21.29
C LYS A 439 15.69 -6.51 20.40
N ASP A 440 15.45 -6.07 19.17
CA ASP A 440 16.49 -5.42 18.38
C ASP A 440 16.77 -4.03 18.95
N ILE A 441 18.04 -3.69 19.15
CA ILE A 441 18.48 -2.53 19.94
C ILE A 441 18.05 -1.18 19.34
N PHE A 442 17.62 -1.16 18.08
CA PHE A 442 17.34 0.06 17.32
C PHE A 442 15.85 0.33 17.01
N TYR A 443 14.93 -0.51 17.46
CA TYR A 443 13.52 -0.33 17.15
C TYR A 443 12.85 0.68 18.09
N GLY A 444 12.18 1.67 17.53
CA GLY A 444 11.21 2.54 18.19
C GLY A 444 11.70 3.92 18.63
N LYS A 445 13.00 4.15 18.91
CA LYS A 445 13.48 5.49 19.27
C LYS A 445 13.66 6.35 18.02
N ARG A 446 12.88 7.43 17.93
CA ARG A 446 13.03 8.43 16.86
C ARG A 446 13.95 9.57 17.29
N GLU A 447 14.56 10.25 16.35
CA GLU A 447 15.38 11.42 16.60
C GLU A 447 14.51 12.61 17.03
N LEU A 448 14.89 13.27 18.13
CA LEU A 448 14.23 14.47 18.60
C LEU A 448 14.95 15.69 18.03
N LEU A 449 14.47 16.20 16.91
CA LEU A 449 15.05 17.36 16.26
C LEU A 449 14.67 18.67 16.97
N GLY A 450 15.54 19.66 16.98
CA GLY A 450 15.18 21.05 17.23
C GLY A 450 14.24 21.59 16.15
N LEU A 451 13.46 22.61 16.46
CA LEU A 451 12.47 23.15 15.52
C LEU A 451 13.11 23.58 14.19
N ILE A 452 14.24 24.27 14.25
CA ILE A 452 14.95 24.75 13.05
C ILE A 452 15.47 23.57 12.20
N ASP A 453 16.05 22.55 12.84
CA ASP A 453 16.55 21.37 12.15
C ASP A 453 15.39 20.60 11.51
N PHE A 454 14.27 20.44 12.23
CA PHE A 454 13.06 19.83 11.70
C PHE A 454 12.52 20.57 10.47
N TYR A 455 12.47 21.91 10.50
CA TYR A 455 12.01 22.69 9.34
C TYR A 455 12.95 22.54 8.15
N ASN A 456 14.26 22.51 8.39
CA ASN A 456 15.24 22.27 7.33
C ASN A 456 15.12 20.88 6.72
N ASP A 457 14.91 19.84 7.52
CA ASP A 457 14.84 18.47 7.03
C ASP A 457 13.50 18.16 6.35
N PHE A 458 12.39 18.61 6.96
CA PHE A 458 11.04 18.23 6.54
C PHE A 458 10.54 19.05 5.34
N PHE A 459 10.85 20.35 5.33
CA PHE A 459 10.38 21.28 4.30
C PHE A 459 11.45 21.61 3.24
N SER A 460 12.68 21.13 3.38
CA SER A 460 13.66 21.24 2.29
C SER A 460 13.16 20.50 1.05
N PRO A 461 13.35 21.06 -0.16
CA PRO A 461 13.09 20.31 -1.36
C PRO A 461 13.91 19.02 -1.29
N GLN A 462 13.28 17.88 -1.12
CA GLN A 462 13.95 16.59 -1.28
C GLN A 462 14.57 16.63 -2.67
N GLU A 463 15.90 16.40 -2.79
CA GLU A 463 16.50 16.15 -4.09
C GLU A 463 15.60 15.16 -4.80
N GLU A 464 14.99 15.61 -5.91
CA GLU A 464 14.20 14.70 -6.74
C GLU A 464 15.13 13.51 -7.00
N TYR A 465 14.86 12.38 -6.32
CA TYR A 465 15.41 11.13 -6.79
C TYR A 465 15.05 11.10 -8.26
N PRO A 466 16.03 10.96 -9.18
CA PRO A 466 15.68 10.85 -10.57
C PRO A 466 14.61 9.80 -10.64
N ASP A 467 13.42 10.22 -11.07
CA ASP A 467 12.34 9.30 -11.33
C ASP A 467 12.99 8.08 -11.95
N SER A 468 13.00 6.96 -11.23
CA SER A 468 13.15 5.69 -11.87
C SER A 468 11.90 5.57 -12.72
N ASN A 469 11.93 6.26 -13.87
CA ASN A 469 11.04 6.06 -14.98
C ASN A 469 11.32 4.66 -15.54
N ASP A 470 11.19 3.65 -14.73
CA ASP A 470 10.68 2.38 -15.17
C ASP A 470 9.18 2.61 -15.43
N ASP A 471 8.93 3.37 -16.51
CA ASP A 471 7.65 3.34 -17.18
C ASP A 471 7.32 1.86 -17.40
N ILE A 472 6.46 1.31 -16.56
CA ILE A 472 5.81 0.03 -16.87
C ILE A 472 5.01 0.32 -18.14
N PHE A 473 5.65 0.07 -19.28
CA PHE A 473 5.01 0.13 -20.59
C PHE A 473 3.93 -0.95 -20.64
N LEU A 474 2.71 -0.57 -20.27
CA LEU A 474 1.54 -1.37 -20.63
C LEU A 474 1.44 -1.32 -22.14
N PRO A 475 1.40 -2.45 -22.85
CA PRO A 475 1.19 -2.45 -24.30
C PRO A 475 -0.11 -1.74 -24.64
N ASP A 476 -0.11 -0.94 -25.70
CA ASP A 476 -1.21 -0.07 -26.15
C ASP A 476 -2.58 -0.77 -26.35
N ASN A 477 -2.67 -2.08 -26.17
CA ASN A 477 -3.86 -2.90 -26.40
C ASN A 477 -4.42 -3.57 -25.12
N TYR A 478 -3.90 -3.23 -23.92
CA TYR A 478 -4.54 -3.68 -22.68
C TYR A 478 -5.55 -2.63 -22.24
N ILE A 479 -6.83 -2.82 -22.54
CA ILE A 479 -7.96 -2.06 -22.00
C ILE A 479 -8.51 -2.86 -20.83
N PRO A 480 -8.23 -2.49 -19.57
CA PRO A 480 -9.12 -2.85 -18.46
C PRO A 480 -10.46 -2.15 -18.74
N GLN A 481 -11.58 -2.79 -18.45
CA GLN A 481 -12.92 -2.21 -18.68
C GLN A 481 -13.25 -1.02 -17.73
N GLU A 482 -12.24 -0.36 -17.15
CA GLU A 482 -12.38 0.96 -16.51
C GLU A 482 -11.21 1.82 -16.99
N GLU A 483 -11.53 2.91 -17.70
CA GLU A 483 -10.58 3.85 -18.26
C GLU A 483 -9.71 4.47 -17.16
N PHE A 484 -8.45 4.03 -17.04
CA PHE A 484 -7.42 4.84 -16.42
C PHE A 484 -7.05 5.98 -17.38
N VAL A 485 -7.69 7.12 -17.21
CA VAL A 485 -7.35 8.34 -17.93
C VAL A 485 -5.92 8.74 -17.55
N ARG A 486 -4.97 8.63 -18.49
CA ARG A 486 -3.63 9.22 -18.34
C ARG A 486 -3.80 10.71 -18.08
N ARG A 487 -3.42 11.18 -16.92
CA ARG A 487 -3.38 12.61 -16.60
C ARG A 487 -2.32 13.26 -17.47
N SER A 488 -2.72 14.08 -18.41
CA SER A 488 -1.82 14.86 -19.28
C SER A 488 -1.19 16.07 -18.61
N HIS A 489 -1.41 16.26 -17.30
CA HIS A 489 -0.99 17.45 -16.57
C HIS A 489 -0.37 17.10 -15.21
N LYS A 490 0.57 17.94 -14.75
CA LYS A 490 1.17 17.86 -13.42
C LYS A 490 0.08 17.71 -12.36
N LYS A 491 0.26 16.75 -11.43
CA LYS A 491 -0.69 16.51 -10.33
C LYS A 491 -0.86 17.82 -9.54
N ILE A 492 -2.09 18.31 -9.47
CA ILE A 492 -2.41 19.52 -8.71
C ILE A 492 -2.62 19.10 -7.27
N GLY A 493 -1.81 19.64 -6.36
CA GLY A 493 -1.96 19.41 -4.94
C GLY A 493 -3.31 19.94 -4.42
N ARG A 494 -3.89 19.29 -3.41
CA ARG A 494 -5.19 19.68 -2.82
C ARG A 494 -5.21 21.16 -2.39
N ASN A 495 -4.07 21.68 -1.92
CA ASN A 495 -3.91 23.06 -1.45
C ASN A 495 -3.46 24.05 -2.52
N ASP A 496 -3.10 23.60 -3.72
CA ASP A 496 -2.67 24.47 -4.81
C ASP A 496 -3.78 25.42 -5.27
N PRO A 497 -3.42 26.59 -5.85
CA PRO A 497 -4.40 27.46 -6.50
C PRO A 497 -5.19 26.66 -7.55
N CYS A 498 -6.49 26.82 -7.54
CA CYS A 498 -7.34 26.09 -8.48
C CYS A 498 -7.07 26.54 -9.93
N PRO A 499 -6.78 25.62 -10.87
CA PRO A 499 -6.47 25.96 -12.25
C PRO A 499 -7.64 26.63 -13.01
N CYS A 500 -8.86 26.66 -12.43
CA CYS A 500 -9.98 27.41 -12.98
C CYS A 500 -9.91 28.92 -12.73
N ASN A 501 -8.82 29.44 -12.16
CA ASN A 501 -8.60 30.86 -11.84
C ASN A 501 -9.67 31.48 -10.91
N SER A 502 -10.30 30.68 -10.07
CA SER A 502 -11.32 31.17 -9.10
C SER A 502 -10.74 31.89 -7.88
N GLY A 503 -9.39 31.89 -7.71
CA GLY A 503 -8.71 32.40 -6.52
C GLY A 503 -8.89 31.52 -5.28
N LYS A 504 -9.47 30.31 -5.42
CA LYS A 504 -9.65 29.33 -4.33
C LYS A 504 -8.65 28.20 -4.47
N LYS A 505 -8.33 27.51 -3.36
CA LYS A 505 -7.55 26.28 -3.37
C LYS A 505 -8.29 25.19 -4.16
N PHE A 506 -7.54 24.28 -4.81
CA PHE A 506 -8.11 23.23 -5.65
C PHE A 506 -9.15 22.39 -4.90
N LYS A 507 -8.85 21.98 -3.65
CA LYS A 507 -9.78 21.23 -2.79
C LYS A 507 -11.12 21.93 -2.50
N LYS A 508 -11.14 23.26 -2.51
CA LYS A 508 -12.35 24.08 -2.24
C LYS A 508 -13.08 24.55 -3.51
N CYS A 509 -12.61 24.11 -4.68
CA CYS A 509 -13.16 24.58 -5.94
C CYS A 509 -13.52 23.45 -6.90
N CYS A 510 -12.51 22.76 -7.46
CA CYS A 510 -12.71 21.79 -8.55
C CYS A 510 -12.32 20.35 -8.19
N LEU A 511 -11.72 20.10 -7.03
CA LEU A 511 -11.43 18.74 -6.59
C LEU A 511 -12.74 17.95 -6.42
N GLY A 512 -12.81 16.74 -6.97
CA GLY A 512 -14.01 15.89 -6.91
C GLY A 512 -15.16 16.33 -7.83
N LYS A 513 -14.92 17.29 -8.75
CA LYS A 513 -15.90 17.71 -9.75
C LYS A 513 -15.65 17.17 -11.15
N GLY A 514 -14.65 16.27 -11.29
CA GLY A 514 -14.31 15.63 -12.56
C GLY A 514 -13.77 16.56 -13.66
N ILE A 515 -13.30 17.77 -13.29
CA ILE A 515 -12.84 18.77 -14.26
C ILE A 515 -11.31 18.73 -14.39
N TYR A 516 -10.60 18.38 -13.33
CA TYR A 516 -9.13 18.35 -13.25
C TYR A 516 -8.63 17.16 -12.40
N ASP A 517 -9.47 16.15 -12.19
CA ASP A 517 -9.12 14.94 -11.42
C ASP A 517 -8.25 13.98 -12.23
#